data_c25ed867cabb8ee9c9dd95acc3ab3362
#
_entry.id   c25ed867cabb8ee9c9dd95acc3ab3362
#
_cell.length_a   1.000
_cell.length_b   1.000
_cell.length_c   1.000
_cell.angle_alpha   90.00
_cell.angle_beta   90.00
_cell.angle_gamma   90.00
#
_symmetry.space_group_name_H-M   'P 1'
#
loop_
_entity.id
_entity.type
_entity.pdbx_description
1 polymer ?
#
loop_
_entity_poly.entity_id
_entity_poly.type
_entity_poly.pdbx_seq_one_letter_code
_entity_poly.pdbx_strand_id
1 'polypeptide(L)'
;MDLTSLFERARAAGRELLQLPVGRVDEILRAVADEALAQSEYILSENARDLERMSSDNPMYDRLKLTSARLEGIAADTRHVADLPSPLGRVLKHTVLPNGLDLKRVSVPFGVIGVIYEARPNVSFDVFSLCLKAGSACVLKGGSDADFSNRAIVKVIHGVLERFGVTPDVVVLLPAEREATAALLQARGYVDLLIPRGSSALIQYVRENARIPVIETGAGVCHAYFDVDGDVRKGAAIINNAKTRRVSVCNALDSVLIHASRLSDLPQLCAPLQESRVRIYADSRALTALQGHYPADLLEAATEKHFGTEFMDYKMAVKTVDSLDEALAHIARFGSGHSECIITENADAAEKFLQLVDAACVYANAPTSFTDGAQFGLGAEIGISTQKLHARGPMALEEITTYKWFVQGDGQVRPK
;
A
#
# COMPACT_ATOMS: atom_id res chain seq x y z
N MET A 1 -7.16 11.23 -27.38
CA MET A 1 -7.85 12.15 -26.45
C MET A 1 -6.85 13.18 -25.95
N ASP A 2 -7.13 14.45 -26.11
CA ASP A 2 -6.26 15.52 -25.56
C ASP A 2 -6.74 15.87 -24.14
N LEU A 3 -5.93 15.58 -23.15
CA LEU A 3 -6.19 15.84 -21.72
C LEU A 3 -5.24 16.92 -21.16
N THR A 4 -4.46 17.58 -22.02
CA THR A 4 -3.44 18.55 -21.62
C THR A 4 -4.02 19.66 -20.73
N SER A 5 -5.17 20.20 -21.10
CA SER A 5 -5.83 21.26 -20.32
C SER A 5 -6.23 20.82 -18.91
N LEU A 6 -6.60 19.54 -18.72
CA LEU A 6 -6.89 18.97 -17.39
C LEU A 6 -5.61 18.90 -16.54
N PHE A 7 -4.52 18.45 -17.12
CA PHE A 7 -3.22 18.37 -16.43
C PHE A 7 -2.67 19.76 -16.08
N GLU A 8 -2.84 20.75 -16.97
CA GLU A 8 -2.46 22.14 -16.71
C GLU A 8 -3.22 22.74 -15.54
N ARG A 9 -4.57 22.53 -15.48
CA ARG A 9 -5.38 22.97 -14.37
C ARG A 9 -5.01 22.29 -13.06
N ALA A 10 -4.81 20.97 -13.04
CA ALA A 10 -4.35 20.27 -11.86
C ALA A 10 -3.00 20.82 -11.35
N ARG A 11 -2.08 21.15 -12.27
CA ARG A 11 -0.78 21.74 -11.91
C ARG A 11 -0.92 23.15 -11.35
N ALA A 12 -1.84 23.97 -11.88
CA ALA A 12 -2.15 25.29 -11.33
C ALA A 12 -2.75 25.17 -9.93
N ALA A 13 -3.74 24.27 -9.76
CA ALA A 13 -4.37 23.99 -8.48
C ALA A 13 -3.37 23.52 -7.40
N GLY A 14 -2.41 22.66 -7.76
CA GLY A 14 -1.35 22.23 -6.84
C GLY A 14 -0.48 23.40 -6.32
N ARG A 15 -0.29 24.45 -7.12
CA ARG A 15 0.41 25.68 -6.65
C ARG A 15 -0.46 26.53 -5.72
N GLU A 16 -1.76 26.59 -5.95
CA GLU A 16 -2.70 27.32 -5.11
C GLU A 16 -2.82 26.66 -3.72
N LEU A 17 -2.77 25.33 -3.65
CA LEU A 17 -2.78 24.58 -2.39
C LEU A 17 -1.68 25.03 -1.42
N LEU A 18 -0.51 25.42 -1.92
CA LEU A 18 0.59 25.89 -1.08
C LEU A 18 0.27 27.17 -0.29
N GLN A 19 -0.77 27.89 -0.68
CA GLN A 19 -1.21 29.12 -0.02
C GLN A 19 -2.28 28.87 1.04
N LEU A 20 -2.83 27.65 1.10
CA LEU A 20 -3.85 27.31 2.09
C LEU A 20 -3.22 27.10 3.48
N PRO A 21 -3.76 27.74 4.52
CA PRO A 21 -3.37 27.43 5.89
C PRO A 21 -3.67 25.98 6.25
N VAL A 22 -2.79 25.35 7.05
CA VAL A 22 -2.96 23.94 7.47
C VAL A 22 -4.34 23.70 8.09
N GLY A 23 -4.80 24.56 8.98
CA GLY A 23 -6.13 24.43 9.60
C GLY A 23 -7.27 24.43 8.58
N ARG A 24 -7.13 25.16 7.46
CA ARG A 24 -8.12 25.16 6.39
C ARG A 24 -8.19 23.83 5.65
N VAL A 25 -7.05 23.19 5.44
CA VAL A 25 -6.97 21.83 4.88
C VAL A 25 -7.72 20.83 5.78
N ASP A 26 -7.51 20.93 7.09
CA ASP A 26 -8.15 20.03 8.07
C ASP A 26 -9.68 20.23 8.12
N GLU A 27 -10.15 21.47 8.02
CA GLU A 27 -11.59 21.80 7.91
C GLU A 27 -12.20 21.20 6.65
N ILE A 28 -11.52 21.29 5.50
CA ILE A 28 -11.97 20.71 4.22
C ILE A 28 -12.10 19.21 4.34
N LEU A 29 -11.09 18.52 4.90
CA LEU A 29 -11.12 17.06 5.06
C LEU A 29 -12.28 16.62 5.96
N ARG A 30 -12.51 17.28 7.09
CA ARG A 30 -13.66 16.98 7.95
C ARG A 30 -14.99 17.25 7.24
N ALA A 31 -15.09 18.32 6.48
CA ALA A 31 -16.29 18.61 5.69
C ALA A 31 -16.53 17.58 4.58
N VAL A 32 -15.47 17.03 3.95
CA VAL A 32 -15.58 15.95 2.97
C VAL A 32 -16.08 14.66 3.65
N ALA A 33 -15.58 14.33 4.84
CA ALA A 33 -16.05 13.18 5.60
C ALA A 33 -17.55 13.31 5.97
N ASP A 34 -17.98 14.49 6.41
CA ASP A 34 -19.38 14.78 6.75
C ASP A 34 -20.27 14.73 5.50
N GLU A 35 -19.85 15.31 4.38
CA GLU A 35 -20.58 15.28 3.13
C GLU A 35 -20.68 13.88 2.51
N ALA A 36 -19.64 13.06 2.64
CA ALA A 36 -19.65 11.67 2.19
C ALA A 36 -20.76 10.85 2.91
N LEU A 37 -20.98 11.10 4.19
CA LEU A 37 -22.07 10.50 4.95
C LEU A 37 -23.43 11.10 4.60
N ALA A 38 -23.52 12.40 4.45
CA ALA A 38 -24.76 13.08 4.06
C ALA A 38 -25.25 12.67 2.66
N GLN A 39 -24.32 12.37 1.74
CA GLN A 39 -24.60 11.93 0.37
C GLN A 39 -24.49 10.39 0.21
N SER A 40 -24.57 9.62 1.31
CA SER A 40 -24.38 8.18 1.30
C SER A 40 -25.35 7.45 0.34
N GLU A 41 -26.63 7.84 0.34
CA GLU A 41 -27.64 7.26 -0.57
C GLU A 41 -27.26 7.47 -2.03
N TYR A 42 -26.82 8.67 -2.40
CA TYR A 42 -26.38 8.98 -3.76
C TYR A 42 -25.14 8.12 -4.14
N ILE A 43 -24.11 8.09 -3.28
CA ILE A 43 -22.91 7.30 -3.56
C ILE A 43 -23.24 5.81 -3.69
N LEU A 44 -24.08 5.26 -2.81
CA LEU A 44 -24.48 3.86 -2.83
C LEU A 44 -25.35 3.52 -4.05
N SER A 45 -26.23 4.43 -4.48
CA SER A 45 -27.02 4.23 -5.70
C SER A 45 -26.14 4.17 -6.96
N GLU A 46 -25.12 5.00 -7.07
CA GLU A 46 -24.17 4.96 -8.19
C GLU A 46 -23.26 3.71 -8.10
N ASN A 47 -22.88 3.28 -6.88
CA ASN A 47 -22.15 2.03 -6.68
C ASN A 47 -22.97 0.80 -7.08
N ALA A 48 -24.28 0.80 -6.82
CA ALA A 48 -25.16 -0.28 -7.26
C ALA A 48 -25.15 -0.45 -8.80
N ARG A 49 -25.09 0.65 -9.57
CA ARG A 49 -24.97 0.62 -11.03
C ARG A 49 -23.66 -0.03 -11.51
N ASP A 50 -22.56 0.18 -10.78
CA ASP A 50 -21.29 -0.52 -11.09
C ASP A 50 -21.40 -2.00 -10.75
N LEU A 51 -22.02 -2.36 -9.62
CA LEU A 51 -22.21 -3.75 -9.18
C LEU A 51 -23.11 -4.56 -10.13
N GLU A 52 -24.14 -3.95 -10.72
CA GLU A 52 -25.01 -4.59 -11.72
C GLU A 52 -24.23 -5.03 -12.97
N ARG A 53 -23.08 -4.42 -13.25
CA ARG A 53 -22.23 -4.72 -14.41
C ARG A 53 -21.18 -5.80 -14.12
N MET A 54 -21.08 -6.27 -12.88
CA MET A 54 -20.09 -7.25 -12.44
C MET A 54 -20.78 -8.48 -11.84
N SER A 55 -20.35 -9.69 -12.25
CA SER A 55 -20.85 -10.93 -11.61
C SER A 55 -20.46 -10.96 -10.14
N SER A 56 -21.39 -11.40 -9.27
CA SER A 56 -21.13 -11.61 -7.83
C SER A 56 -20.03 -12.65 -7.55
N ASP A 57 -19.78 -13.56 -8.51
CA ASP A 57 -18.73 -14.58 -8.39
C ASP A 57 -17.34 -14.03 -8.78
N ASN A 58 -17.28 -12.79 -9.28
CA ASN A 58 -16.01 -12.15 -9.61
C ASN A 58 -15.24 -11.83 -8.30
N PRO A 59 -13.98 -12.26 -8.16
CA PRO A 59 -13.16 -11.94 -6.97
C PRO A 59 -13.03 -10.45 -6.67
N MET A 60 -13.24 -9.58 -7.68
CA MET A 60 -13.17 -8.13 -7.52
C MET A 60 -14.48 -7.53 -6.99
N TYR A 61 -15.60 -8.28 -6.98
CA TYR A 61 -16.91 -7.80 -6.58
C TYR A 61 -16.91 -7.23 -5.15
N ASP A 62 -16.31 -7.96 -4.20
CA ASP A 62 -16.22 -7.47 -2.82
C ASP A 62 -15.39 -6.19 -2.67
N ARG A 63 -14.36 -6.02 -3.52
CA ARG A 63 -13.53 -4.80 -3.53
C ARG A 63 -14.30 -3.60 -4.10
N LEU A 64 -15.17 -3.83 -5.08
CA LEU A 64 -15.99 -2.82 -5.72
C LEU A 64 -17.14 -2.36 -4.82
N LYS A 65 -17.69 -3.26 -4.00
CA LYS A 65 -18.90 -3.03 -3.21
C LYS A 65 -18.67 -2.01 -2.11
N LEU A 66 -19.47 -0.94 -2.10
CA LEU A 66 -19.62 -0.02 -0.97
C LEU A 66 -20.86 -0.41 -0.15
N THR A 67 -20.82 -0.13 1.15
CA THR A 67 -21.93 -0.24 2.08
C THR A 67 -21.92 0.97 3.01
N SER A 68 -23.02 1.23 3.74
CA SER A 68 -23.07 2.32 4.72
C SER A 68 -21.92 2.20 5.73
N ALA A 69 -21.67 0.99 6.25
CA ALA A 69 -20.56 0.75 7.18
C ALA A 69 -19.18 1.01 6.57
N ARG A 70 -18.97 0.70 5.26
CA ARG A 70 -17.73 1.04 4.57
C ARG A 70 -17.58 2.55 4.38
N LEU A 71 -18.65 3.29 4.06
CA LEU A 71 -18.64 4.75 3.97
C LEU A 71 -18.38 5.41 5.33
N GLU A 72 -18.93 4.87 6.41
CA GLU A 72 -18.62 5.32 7.78
C GLU A 72 -17.13 5.13 8.10
N GLY A 73 -16.55 3.99 7.72
CA GLY A 73 -15.11 3.73 7.85
C GLY A 73 -14.27 4.75 7.05
N ILE A 74 -14.60 4.97 5.77
CA ILE A 74 -13.93 5.96 4.91
C ILE A 74 -14.01 7.37 5.52
N ALA A 75 -15.18 7.78 6.03
CA ALA A 75 -15.33 9.07 6.68
C ALA A 75 -14.49 9.17 7.97
N ALA A 76 -14.42 8.10 8.75
CA ALA A 76 -13.55 8.03 9.94
C ALA A 76 -12.07 8.15 9.55
N ASP A 77 -11.61 7.42 8.52
CA ASP A 77 -10.24 7.49 8.00
C ASP A 77 -9.90 8.89 7.48
N THR A 78 -10.84 9.54 6.76
CA THR A 78 -10.67 10.93 6.27
C THR A 78 -10.53 11.92 7.43
N ARG A 79 -11.34 11.77 8.49
CA ARG A 79 -11.19 12.60 9.71
C ARG A 79 -9.87 12.33 10.41
N HIS A 80 -9.45 11.07 10.47
CA HIS A 80 -8.16 10.70 11.05
C HIS A 80 -7.00 11.37 10.29
N VAL A 81 -7.02 11.38 8.94
CA VAL A 81 -6.03 12.13 8.13
C VAL A 81 -6.05 13.63 8.46
N ALA A 82 -7.23 14.22 8.69
CA ALA A 82 -7.33 15.63 9.11
C ALA A 82 -6.62 15.88 10.47
N ASP A 83 -6.67 14.91 11.38
CA ASP A 83 -6.07 15.02 12.72
C ASP A 83 -4.55 14.75 12.73
N LEU A 84 -3.99 14.16 11.69
CA LEU A 84 -2.55 13.95 11.57
C LEU A 84 -1.79 15.29 11.45
N PRO A 85 -0.56 15.38 11.98
CA PRO A 85 0.27 16.57 11.77
C PRO A 85 0.61 16.74 10.29
N SER A 86 0.66 18.00 9.84
CA SER A 86 1.08 18.29 8.46
C SER A 86 2.48 17.76 8.20
N PRO A 87 2.72 17.06 7.08
CA PRO A 87 4.06 16.60 6.71
C PRO A 87 4.92 17.73 6.13
N LEU A 88 4.33 18.91 5.85
CA LEU A 88 4.97 20.01 5.15
C LEU A 88 5.71 20.95 6.10
N GLY A 89 6.79 21.56 5.61
CA GLY A 89 7.56 22.57 6.34
C GLY A 89 8.48 21.98 7.42
N ARG A 90 8.57 20.66 7.56
CA ARG A 90 9.44 20.02 8.55
C ARG A 90 10.91 20.18 8.14
N VAL A 91 11.74 20.61 9.08
CA VAL A 91 13.19 20.71 8.86
C VAL A 91 13.81 19.33 9.05
N LEU A 92 14.16 18.69 7.93
CA LEU A 92 14.75 17.33 7.91
C LEU A 92 16.25 17.34 8.20
N LYS A 93 16.92 18.47 7.86
CA LYS A 93 18.33 18.70 8.15
C LYS A 93 18.58 20.21 8.22
N HIS A 94 19.43 20.62 9.17
CA HIS A 94 19.87 22.01 9.31
C HIS A 94 21.38 22.05 9.50
N THR A 95 22.06 22.94 8.79
CA THR A 95 23.52 23.10 8.85
C THR A 95 23.87 24.55 8.54
N VAL A 96 24.67 25.17 9.39
CA VAL A 96 25.31 26.45 9.11
C VAL A 96 26.73 26.17 8.66
N LEU A 97 27.09 26.63 7.45
CA LEU A 97 28.41 26.42 6.90
C LEU A 97 29.44 27.40 7.48
N PRO A 98 30.76 27.10 7.43
CA PRO A 98 31.79 27.99 7.91
C PRO A 98 31.80 29.38 7.28
N ASN A 99 31.29 29.51 6.05
CA ASN A 99 31.11 30.78 5.33
C ASN A 99 29.83 31.56 5.71
N GLY A 100 29.05 31.04 6.69
CA GLY A 100 27.84 31.71 7.18
C GLY A 100 26.55 31.37 6.41
N LEU A 101 26.59 30.52 5.38
CA LEU A 101 25.36 30.07 4.72
C LEU A 101 24.56 29.16 5.65
N ASP A 102 23.28 29.49 5.87
CA ASP A 102 22.32 28.66 6.60
C ASP A 102 21.53 27.76 5.63
N LEU A 103 21.70 26.45 5.73
CA LEU A 103 21.11 25.43 4.88
C LEU A 103 20.08 24.61 5.66
N LYS A 104 18.83 24.63 5.19
CA LYS A 104 17.75 23.77 5.70
C LYS A 104 17.21 22.88 4.60
N ARG A 105 17.15 21.58 4.83
CA ARG A 105 16.40 20.66 4.00
C ARG A 105 15.00 20.56 4.56
N VAL A 106 14.00 20.99 3.79
CA VAL A 106 12.62 21.15 4.27
C VAL A 106 11.69 20.32 3.41
N SER A 107 10.76 19.60 4.05
CA SER A 107 9.72 18.82 3.37
C SER A 107 8.74 19.72 2.61
N VAL A 108 8.41 19.31 1.38
CA VAL A 108 7.51 20.04 0.47
C VAL A 108 6.65 19.05 -0.32
N PRO A 109 5.49 19.47 -0.88
CA PRO A 109 4.69 18.61 -1.75
C PRO A 109 5.46 18.13 -2.98
N PHE A 110 5.03 17.01 -3.56
CA PHE A 110 5.44 16.65 -4.92
C PHE A 110 4.90 17.64 -5.96
N GLY A 111 3.65 18.04 -5.83
CA GLY A 111 2.95 18.93 -6.76
C GLY A 111 1.68 18.28 -7.30
N VAL A 112 1.80 17.39 -8.30
CA VAL A 112 0.67 16.64 -8.85
C VAL A 112 0.98 15.14 -8.80
N ILE A 113 0.12 14.37 -8.13
CA ILE A 113 0.24 12.93 -8.01
C ILE A 113 -0.85 12.26 -8.86
N GLY A 114 -0.45 11.44 -9.84
CA GLY A 114 -1.35 10.61 -10.61
C GLY A 114 -1.54 9.25 -9.95
N VAL A 115 -2.78 8.77 -9.80
CA VAL A 115 -3.07 7.45 -9.26
C VAL A 115 -3.93 6.67 -10.23
N ILE A 116 -3.45 5.48 -10.64
CA ILE A 116 -4.16 4.57 -11.54
C ILE A 116 -4.62 3.37 -10.71
N TYR A 117 -5.92 3.11 -10.65
CA TYR A 117 -6.47 2.07 -9.77
C TYR A 117 -7.64 1.30 -10.39
N GLU A 118 -7.82 0.06 -9.91
CA GLU A 118 -8.86 -0.90 -10.36
C GLU A 118 -9.85 -1.19 -9.24
N ALA A 119 -11.14 -1.31 -9.57
CA ALA A 119 -12.23 -1.87 -8.74
C ALA A 119 -12.21 -1.48 -7.24
N ARG A 120 -11.85 -0.25 -6.90
CA ARG A 120 -11.72 0.22 -5.51
C ARG A 120 -12.19 1.66 -5.37
N PRO A 121 -13.52 1.91 -5.29
CA PRO A 121 -14.05 3.28 -5.20
C PRO A 121 -13.52 4.08 -4.01
N ASN A 122 -13.25 3.43 -2.87
CA ASN A 122 -12.69 4.08 -1.68
C ASN A 122 -11.36 4.80 -1.96
N VAL A 123 -10.56 4.30 -2.92
CA VAL A 123 -9.25 4.91 -3.27
C VAL A 123 -9.39 6.37 -3.68
N SER A 124 -10.53 6.78 -4.25
CA SER A 124 -10.79 8.18 -4.59
C SER A 124 -10.77 9.09 -3.36
N PHE A 125 -11.38 8.67 -2.25
CA PHE A 125 -11.34 9.41 -0.99
C PHE A 125 -9.95 9.35 -0.33
N ASP A 126 -9.36 8.16 -0.27
CA ASP A 126 -8.08 7.92 0.39
C ASP A 126 -6.97 8.77 -0.26
N VAL A 127 -6.88 8.71 -1.60
CA VAL A 127 -5.90 9.48 -2.37
C VAL A 127 -6.12 10.98 -2.22
N PHE A 128 -7.38 11.44 -2.37
CA PHE A 128 -7.69 12.85 -2.21
C PHE A 128 -7.26 13.35 -0.83
N SER A 129 -7.64 12.63 0.23
CA SER A 129 -7.37 13.04 1.62
C SER A 129 -5.87 13.15 1.89
N LEU A 130 -5.10 12.15 1.49
CA LEU A 130 -3.65 12.14 1.67
C LEU A 130 -2.96 13.20 0.81
N CYS A 131 -3.34 13.33 -0.48
CA CYS A 131 -2.76 14.32 -1.37
C CYS A 131 -3.06 15.76 -0.89
N LEU A 132 -4.30 16.05 -0.51
CA LEU A 132 -4.68 17.38 0.01
C LEU A 132 -3.88 17.71 1.28
N LYS A 133 -3.79 16.78 2.24
CA LYS A 133 -3.02 16.98 3.48
C LYS A 133 -1.52 17.15 3.22
N ALA A 134 -0.99 16.49 2.19
CA ALA A 134 0.40 16.63 1.74
C ALA A 134 0.61 17.82 0.78
N GLY A 135 -0.40 18.65 0.54
CA GLY A 135 -0.33 19.85 -0.30
C GLY A 135 -0.15 19.59 -1.79
N SER A 136 -0.53 18.40 -2.27
CA SER A 136 -0.45 18.00 -3.68
C SER A 136 -1.84 17.90 -4.30
N ALA A 137 -1.99 18.34 -5.55
CA ALA A 137 -3.17 17.99 -6.35
C ALA A 137 -3.08 16.52 -6.80
N CYS A 138 -4.22 15.89 -7.10
CA CYS A 138 -4.24 14.53 -7.59
C CYS A 138 -5.01 14.38 -8.90
N VAL A 139 -4.49 13.48 -9.76
CA VAL A 139 -5.12 13.06 -11.01
C VAL A 139 -5.47 11.58 -10.86
N LEU A 140 -6.76 11.29 -10.80
CA LEU A 140 -7.33 9.97 -10.57
C LEU A 140 -7.68 9.31 -11.90
N LYS A 141 -7.24 8.07 -12.11
CA LYS A 141 -7.61 7.23 -13.24
C LYS A 141 -8.15 5.91 -12.73
N GLY A 142 -9.45 5.85 -12.49
CA GLY A 142 -10.17 4.63 -12.12
C GLY A 142 -10.39 3.67 -13.30
N GLY A 143 -10.69 2.41 -12.99
CA GLY A 143 -11.17 1.43 -13.96
C GLY A 143 -12.61 1.71 -14.38
N SER A 144 -13.04 1.14 -15.52
CA SER A 144 -14.41 1.24 -16.04
C SER A 144 -15.45 0.50 -15.18
N ASP A 145 -15.00 -0.42 -14.37
CA ASP A 145 -15.81 -1.21 -13.43
C ASP A 145 -16.29 -0.40 -12.21
N ALA A 146 -15.66 0.73 -11.90
CA ALA A 146 -16.02 1.62 -10.78
C ALA A 146 -16.37 3.06 -11.26
N ASP A 147 -16.69 3.27 -12.54
CA ASP A 147 -16.80 4.61 -13.13
C ASP A 147 -17.91 5.45 -12.47
N PHE A 148 -19.09 4.86 -12.24
CA PHE A 148 -20.21 5.57 -11.59
C PHE A 148 -19.87 5.97 -10.16
N SER A 149 -19.31 5.05 -9.40
CA SER A 149 -18.89 5.29 -8.02
C SER A 149 -17.83 6.38 -7.94
N ASN A 150 -16.79 6.32 -8.78
CA ASN A 150 -15.71 7.29 -8.79
C ASN A 150 -16.20 8.69 -9.14
N ARG A 151 -17.10 8.81 -10.12
CA ARG A 151 -17.72 10.10 -10.47
C ARG A 151 -18.58 10.67 -9.34
N ALA A 152 -19.36 9.82 -8.67
CA ALA A 152 -20.17 10.24 -7.53
C ALA A 152 -19.30 10.77 -6.38
N ILE A 153 -18.26 10.05 -6.04
CA ILE A 153 -17.31 10.43 -4.99
C ILE A 153 -16.60 11.75 -5.32
N VAL A 154 -16.04 11.87 -6.51
CA VAL A 154 -15.34 13.11 -6.92
C VAL A 154 -16.30 14.30 -6.99
N LYS A 155 -17.56 14.10 -7.41
CA LYS A 155 -18.58 15.15 -7.39
C LYS A 155 -18.88 15.63 -5.96
N VAL A 156 -18.95 14.73 -4.98
CA VAL A 156 -19.12 15.09 -3.56
C VAL A 156 -17.92 15.91 -3.08
N ILE A 157 -16.70 15.49 -3.39
CA ILE A 157 -15.48 16.23 -3.05
C ILE A 157 -15.48 17.64 -3.68
N HIS A 158 -15.80 17.75 -4.97
CA HIS A 158 -15.87 19.03 -5.68
C HIS A 158 -16.86 19.99 -5.02
N GLY A 159 -18.06 19.53 -4.63
CA GLY A 159 -19.04 20.37 -3.94
C GLY A 159 -18.52 20.92 -2.61
N VAL A 160 -17.70 20.16 -1.88
CA VAL A 160 -17.05 20.65 -0.66
C VAL A 160 -15.98 21.68 -1.01
N LEU A 161 -15.10 21.39 -1.95
CA LEU A 161 -14.03 22.32 -2.36
C LEU A 161 -14.60 23.68 -2.78
N GLU A 162 -15.65 23.69 -3.59
CA GLU A 162 -16.34 24.92 -4.03
C GLU A 162 -16.89 25.71 -2.85
N ARG A 163 -17.52 25.07 -1.87
CA ARG A 163 -18.00 25.73 -0.63
C ARG A 163 -16.88 26.39 0.17
N PHE A 164 -15.67 25.85 0.08
CA PHE A 164 -14.50 26.39 0.75
C PHE A 164 -13.71 27.38 -0.11
N GLY A 165 -14.16 27.67 -1.35
CA GLY A 165 -13.49 28.59 -2.28
C GLY A 165 -12.20 28.01 -2.85
N VAL A 166 -12.05 26.69 -2.85
CA VAL A 166 -10.91 25.97 -3.42
C VAL A 166 -11.30 25.42 -4.79
N THR A 167 -10.40 25.54 -5.76
CA THR A 167 -10.67 25.04 -7.11
C THR A 167 -10.89 23.52 -7.11
N PRO A 168 -11.95 23.00 -7.78
CA PRO A 168 -12.15 21.56 -7.95
C PRO A 168 -11.01 20.84 -8.66
N ASP A 169 -10.18 21.55 -9.43
CA ASP A 169 -9.03 21.01 -10.15
C ASP A 169 -7.91 20.47 -9.23
N VAL A 170 -8.06 20.61 -7.90
CA VAL A 170 -7.24 19.90 -6.89
C VAL A 170 -7.38 18.40 -7.00
N VAL A 171 -8.55 17.90 -7.44
CA VAL A 171 -8.78 16.49 -7.74
C VAL A 171 -9.44 16.34 -9.10
N VAL A 172 -8.71 15.79 -10.05
CA VAL A 172 -9.16 15.56 -11.43
C VAL A 172 -9.41 14.09 -11.64
N LEU A 173 -10.64 13.71 -12.00
CA LEU A 173 -10.96 12.35 -12.42
C LEU A 173 -10.89 12.27 -13.95
N LEU A 174 -9.98 11.43 -14.46
CA LEU A 174 -9.87 11.16 -15.89
C LEU A 174 -10.97 10.20 -16.35
N PRO A 175 -11.33 10.25 -17.65
CA PRO A 175 -12.23 9.29 -18.26
C PRO A 175 -11.73 7.85 -18.07
N ALA A 176 -12.68 6.87 -18.01
CA ALA A 176 -12.37 5.47 -17.72
C ALA A 176 -11.66 4.75 -18.89
N GLU A 177 -11.65 5.32 -20.08
CA GLU A 177 -11.09 4.77 -21.31
C GLU A 177 -9.57 4.55 -21.22
N ARG A 178 -9.06 3.58 -21.97
CA ARG A 178 -7.62 3.22 -21.97
C ARG A 178 -6.72 4.33 -22.49
N GLU A 179 -7.24 5.13 -23.42
CA GLU A 179 -6.55 6.29 -23.98
C GLU A 179 -6.20 7.33 -22.91
N ALA A 180 -7.04 7.48 -21.88
CA ALA A 180 -6.76 8.36 -20.75
C ALA A 180 -5.61 7.83 -19.88
N THR A 181 -5.50 6.50 -19.72
CA THR A 181 -4.33 5.88 -19.07
C THR A 181 -3.06 6.18 -19.87
N ALA A 182 -3.08 5.97 -21.18
CA ALA A 182 -1.91 6.24 -22.03
C ALA A 182 -1.50 7.73 -21.99
N ALA A 183 -2.47 8.64 -21.99
CA ALA A 183 -2.20 10.08 -21.86
C ALA A 183 -1.58 10.42 -20.50
N LEU A 184 -2.08 9.85 -19.39
CA LEU A 184 -1.53 10.06 -18.06
C LEU A 184 -0.09 9.54 -17.94
N LEU A 185 0.21 8.34 -18.49
CA LEU A 185 1.57 7.78 -18.48
C LEU A 185 2.59 8.69 -19.20
N GLN A 186 2.13 9.50 -20.17
CA GLN A 186 2.95 10.42 -20.96
C GLN A 186 2.93 11.87 -20.44
N ALA A 187 2.19 12.20 -19.38
CA ALA A 187 1.95 13.56 -18.88
C ALA A 187 3.18 14.18 -18.16
N ARG A 188 4.40 13.93 -18.71
CA ARG A 188 5.65 14.50 -18.20
C ARG A 188 5.61 16.03 -18.21
N GLY A 189 5.99 16.63 -17.09
CA GLY A 189 5.97 18.08 -16.92
C GLY A 189 4.63 18.63 -16.37
N TYR A 190 3.61 17.79 -16.29
CA TYR A 190 2.31 18.11 -15.67
C TYR A 190 2.06 17.32 -14.40
N VAL A 191 2.41 16.04 -14.41
CA VAL A 191 2.30 15.11 -13.28
C VAL A 191 3.71 14.75 -12.81
N ASP A 192 3.94 14.80 -11.51
CA ASP A 192 5.26 14.66 -10.91
C ASP A 192 5.56 13.23 -10.45
N LEU A 193 4.50 12.48 -10.09
CA LEU A 193 4.59 11.12 -9.57
C LEU A 193 3.37 10.31 -10.00
N LEU A 194 3.58 9.01 -10.31
CA LEU A 194 2.51 8.03 -10.54
C LEU A 194 2.54 6.94 -9.48
N ILE A 195 1.35 6.52 -9.02
CA ILE A 195 1.17 5.41 -8.08
C ILE A 195 0.11 4.47 -8.66
N PRO A 196 0.49 3.31 -9.22
CA PRO A 196 -0.46 2.28 -9.63
C PRO A 196 -1.00 1.50 -8.44
N ARG A 197 -2.31 1.19 -8.44
CA ARG A 197 -3.04 0.43 -7.42
C ARG A 197 -3.95 -0.61 -8.04
N GLY A 198 -3.53 -1.85 -8.15
CA GLY A 198 -4.32 -2.88 -8.78
C GLY A 198 -3.61 -4.21 -8.88
N SER A 199 -3.88 -4.93 -9.96
CA SER A 199 -3.24 -6.20 -10.28
C SER A 199 -1.75 -6.02 -10.61
N SER A 200 -0.97 -7.09 -10.42
CA SER A 200 0.45 -7.11 -10.82
C SER A 200 0.65 -6.73 -12.29
N ALA A 201 -0.31 -7.12 -13.16
CA ALA A 201 -0.28 -6.77 -14.58
C ALA A 201 -0.43 -5.26 -14.81
N LEU A 202 -1.33 -4.58 -14.08
CA LEU A 202 -1.44 -3.12 -14.14
C LEU A 202 -0.16 -2.45 -13.66
N ILE A 203 0.39 -2.89 -12.54
CA ILE A 203 1.60 -2.31 -11.95
C ILE A 203 2.77 -2.45 -12.92
N GLN A 204 2.96 -3.64 -13.49
CA GLN A 204 3.98 -3.89 -14.50
C GLN A 204 3.79 -3.01 -15.74
N TYR A 205 2.56 -2.92 -16.25
CA TYR A 205 2.24 -2.08 -17.41
C TYR A 205 2.58 -0.61 -17.16
N VAL A 206 2.23 -0.06 -16.00
CA VAL A 206 2.55 1.33 -15.64
C VAL A 206 4.05 1.52 -15.54
N ARG A 207 4.77 0.62 -14.87
CA ARG A 207 6.21 0.67 -14.73
C ARG A 207 6.96 0.70 -16.08
N GLU A 208 6.51 -0.13 -17.03
CA GLU A 208 7.16 -0.27 -18.34
C GLU A 208 6.85 0.87 -19.31
N ASN A 209 5.70 1.54 -19.14
CA ASN A 209 5.20 2.51 -20.11
C ASN A 209 5.19 3.97 -19.61
N ALA A 210 5.37 4.21 -18.31
CA ALA A 210 5.36 5.56 -17.78
C ALA A 210 6.64 6.33 -18.12
N ARG A 211 6.48 7.61 -18.50
CA ARG A 211 7.56 8.59 -18.64
C ARG A 211 7.67 9.53 -17.43
N ILE A 212 6.94 9.25 -16.40
CA ILE A 212 6.89 9.94 -15.11
C ILE A 212 7.44 8.98 -14.07
N PRO A 213 8.12 9.43 -13.02
CA PRO A 213 8.51 8.59 -11.89
C PRO A 213 7.32 7.81 -11.33
N VAL A 214 7.54 6.52 -11.04
CA VAL A 214 6.51 5.61 -10.51
C VAL A 214 6.95 5.10 -9.15
N ILE A 215 6.06 5.13 -8.17
CA ILE A 215 6.20 4.35 -6.94
C ILE A 215 5.30 3.13 -7.06
N GLU A 216 5.92 1.96 -7.13
CA GLU A 216 5.22 0.70 -7.27
C GLU A 216 4.67 0.22 -5.93
N THR A 217 3.42 -0.23 -5.93
CA THR A 217 2.87 -1.07 -4.87
C THR A 217 2.99 -2.52 -5.36
N GLY A 218 3.99 -3.24 -4.88
CA GLY A 218 4.30 -4.58 -5.36
C GLY A 218 3.29 -5.66 -4.95
N ALA A 219 3.37 -6.84 -5.59
CA ALA A 219 2.74 -8.06 -5.11
C ALA A 219 3.36 -8.46 -3.76
N GLY A 220 2.58 -9.07 -2.89
CA GLY A 220 3.02 -9.48 -1.56
C GLY A 220 3.23 -10.97 -1.44
N VAL A 221 4.35 -11.53 -1.93
CA VAL A 221 4.74 -12.91 -1.58
C VAL A 221 5.48 -12.86 -0.26
N CYS A 222 4.77 -13.18 0.84
CA CYS A 222 5.28 -13.04 2.20
C CYS A 222 5.67 -14.40 2.80
N HIS A 223 6.79 -14.43 3.58
CA HIS A 223 7.27 -15.64 4.24
C HIS A 223 7.29 -15.51 5.76
N ALA A 224 7.12 -16.64 6.44
CA ALA A 224 7.43 -16.80 7.85
C ALA A 224 8.40 -17.97 8.02
N TYR A 225 9.59 -17.71 8.55
CA TYR A 225 10.58 -18.72 8.85
C TYR A 225 10.49 -19.15 10.32
N PHE A 226 10.17 -20.41 10.56
CA PHE A 226 10.22 -21.04 11.87
C PHE A 226 11.61 -21.65 12.10
N ASP A 227 12.37 -20.99 12.95
CA ASP A 227 13.78 -21.31 13.23
C ASP A 227 13.94 -22.50 14.18
N VAL A 228 15.19 -23.00 14.31
CA VAL A 228 15.55 -24.07 15.24
C VAL A 228 15.16 -23.73 16.69
N ASP A 229 15.26 -22.48 17.08
CA ASP A 229 14.94 -21.97 18.42
C ASP A 229 13.52 -21.35 18.49
N GLY A 230 12.61 -21.67 17.56
CA GLY A 230 11.25 -21.11 17.52
C GLY A 230 10.35 -21.64 18.65
N ASP A 231 9.54 -20.78 19.28
CA ASP A 231 8.46 -21.20 20.18
C ASP A 231 7.22 -21.62 19.37
N VAL A 232 6.76 -22.85 19.58
CA VAL A 232 5.67 -23.45 18.80
C VAL A 232 4.34 -22.71 19.01
N ARG A 233 4.05 -22.25 20.21
CA ARG A 233 2.79 -21.54 20.51
C ARG A 233 2.76 -20.18 19.82
N LYS A 234 3.87 -19.41 19.92
CA LYS A 234 4.03 -18.15 19.19
C LYS A 234 3.94 -18.40 17.68
N GLY A 235 4.65 -19.41 17.17
CA GLY A 235 4.66 -19.79 15.77
C GLY A 235 3.27 -20.10 15.22
N ALA A 236 2.49 -20.95 15.90
CA ALA A 236 1.13 -21.29 15.50
C ALA A 236 0.22 -20.04 15.45
N ALA A 237 0.30 -19.16 16.46
CA ALA A 237 -0.48 -17.94 16.51
C ALA A 237 -0.10 -16.96 15.41
N ILE A 238 1.20 -16.75 15.16
CA ILE A 238 1.73 -15.84 14.12
C ILE A 238 1.33 -16.34 12.73
N ILE A 239 1.58 -17.62 12.42
CA ILE A 239 1.27 -18.23 11.12
C ILE A 239 -0.23 -18.16 10.84
N ASN A 240 -1.06 -18.55 11.84
CA ASN A 240 -2.51 -18.51 11.69
C ASN A 240 -3.02 -17.07 11.45
N ASN A 241 -2.58 -16.11 12.26
CA ASN A 241 -2.98 -14.71 12.09
C ASN A 241 -2.55 -14.15 10.75
N ALA A 242 -1.28 -14.35 10.35
CA ALA A 242 -0.74 -13.87 9.09
C ALA A 242 -1.48 -14.45 7.87
N LYS A 243 -1.95 -15.72 7.94
CA LYS A 243 -2.66 -16.37 6.84
C LYS A 243 -4.16 -16.13 6.84
N THR A 244 -4.82 -16.18 7.99
CA THR A 244 -6.29 -16.31 8.02
C THR A 244 -7.03 -15.03 8.36
N ARG A 245 -6.40 -14.02 8.94
CA ARG A 245 -7.03 -12.74 9.28
C ARG A 245 -7.71 -12.09 8.07
N ARG A 246 -7.03 -12.04 6.94
CA ARG A 246 -7.55 -11.55 5.66
C ARG A 246 -6.65 -12.04 4.51
N VAL A 247 -7.13 -12.97 3.71
CA VAL A 247 -6.33 -13.59 2.65
C VAL A 247 -6.13 -12.72 1.39
N SER A 248 -7.02 -11.73 1.18
CA SER A 248 -7.06 -10.92 -0.04
C SER A 248 -6.21 -9.64 0.04
N VAL A 249 -5.20 -9.61 0.91
CA VAL A 249 -4.28 -8.46 1.10
C VAL A 249 -2.84 -8.89 0.87
N CYS A 250 -2.00 -7.94 0.44
CA CYS A 250 -0.61 -8.19 0.06
C CYS A 250 0.33 -8.58 1.21
N ASN A 251 -0.06 -8.36 2.47
CA ASN A 251 0.69 -8.75 3.66
C ASN A 251 0.27 -10.12 4.21
N ALA A 252 -0.66 -10.84 3.53
CA ALA A 252 -1.04 -12.19 3.92
C ALA A 252 0.10 -13.17 3.69
N LEU A 253 0.26 -14.14 4.60
CA LEU A 253 1.32 -15.14 4.52
C LEU A 253 1.09 -16.10 3.34
N ASP A 254 2.10 -16.28 2.50
CA ASP A 254 2.05 -17.21 1.36
C ASP A 254 2.95 -18.44 1.54
N SER A 255 4.05 -18.30 2.26
CA SER A 255 4.97 -19.42 2.49
C SER A 255 5.45 -19.50 3.92
N VAL A 256 5.42 -20.71 4.49
CA VAL A 256 6.11 -21.04 5.73
C VAL A 256 7.39 -21.78 5.39
N LEU A 257 8.51 -21.29 5.92
CA LEU A 257 9.78 -22.01 5.93
C LEU A 257 9.97 -22.63 7.30
N ILE A 258 10.30 -23.90 7.38
CA ILE A 258 10.54 -24.57 8.65
C ILE A 258 11.93 -25.19 8.69
N HIS A 259 12.67 -24.99 9.79
CA HIS A 259 13.94 -25.65 10.00
C HIS A 259 13.75 -27.18 10.09
N ALA A 260 14.58 -27.95 9.41
CA ALA A 260 14.44 -29.40 9.28
C ALA A 260 14.37 -30.15 10.61
N SER A 261 15.13 -29.71 11.63
CA SER A 261 15.09 -30.29 12.97
C SER A 261 13.75 -30.06 13.71
N ARG A 262 12.89 -29.20 13.19
CA ARG A 262 11.59 -28.82 13.80
C ARG A 262 10.39 -29.34 13.03
N LEU A 263 10.59 -30.26 12.08
CA LEU A 263 9.51 -30.89 11.31
C LEU A 263 8.47 -31.60 12.19
N SER A 264 8.87 -32.12 13.35
CA SER A 264 7.95 -32.72 14.31
C SER A 264 6.93 -31.72 14.91
N ASP A 265 7.24 -30.43 14.86
CA ASP A 265 6.36 -29.37 15.38
C ASP A 265 5.39 -28.85 14.31
N LEU A 266 5.63 -29.16 13.04
CA LEU A 266 4.84 -28.67 11.91
C LEU A 266 3.34 -28.99 12.03
N PRO A 267 2.90 -30.18 12.48
CA PRO A 267 1.49 -30.46 12.74
C PRO A 267 0.85 -29.47 13.73
N GLN A 268 1.55 -29.14 14.81
CA GLN A 268 1.05 -28.19 15.81
C GLN A 268 1.03 -26.76 15.29
N LEU A 269 2.03 -26.37 14.53
CA LEU A 269 2.08 -25.04 13.87
C LEU A 269 0.92 -24.83 12.89
N CYS A 270 0.55 -25.89 12.14
CA CYS A 270 -0.50 -25.83 11.12
C CYS A 270 -1.92 -26.14 11.67
N ALA A 271 -2.04 -26.66 12.89
CA ALA A 271 -3.33 -27.09 13.44
C ALA A 271 -4.42 -25.98 13.37
N PRO A 272 -4.17 -24.71 13.76
CA PRO A 272 -5.18 -23.66 13.70
C PRO A 272 -5.66 -23.34 12.29
N LEU A 273 -4.87 -23.60 11.26
CA LEU A 273 -5.21 -23.33 9.85
C LEU A 273 -6.34 -24.20 9.33
N GLN A 274 -6.60 -25.36 10.00
CA GLN A 274 -7.65 -26.30 9.62
C GLN A 274 -9.05 -25.69 9.77
N GLU A 275 -9.25 -24.82 10.76
CA GLU A 275 -10.55 -24.14 11.01
C GLU A 275 -10.94 -23.27 9.80
N SER A 276 -9.98 -22.62 9.18
CA SER A 276 -10.17 -21.81 7.98
C SER A 276 -9.98 -22.61 6.67
N ARG A 277 -9.86 -23.96 6.76
CA ARG A 277 -9.66 -24.86 5.62
C ARG A 277 -8.53 -24.41 4.67
N VAL A 278 -7.40 -23.97 5.22
CA VAL A 278 -6.25 -23.55 4.42
C VAL A 278 -5.66 -24.74 3.68
N ARG A 279 -5.53 -24.65 2.36
CA ARG A 279 -4.83 -25.64 1.53
C ARG A 279 -3.34 -25.44 1.64
N ILE A 280 -2.61 -26.49 1.94
CA ILE A 280 -1.15 -26.49 2.10
C ILE A 280 -0.50 -27.23 0.94
N TYR A 281 0.42 -26.54 0.23
CA TYR A 281 1.34 -27.14 -0.73
C TYR A 281 2.69 -27.33 -0.05
N ALA A 282 3.05 -28.57 0.27
CA ALA A 282 4.22 -28.91 1.07
C ALA A 282 5.32 -29.58 0.23
N ASP A 283 6.59 -29.27 0.51
CA ASP A 283 7.70 -30.07 -0.03
C ASP A 283 7.66 -31.50 0.54
N SER A 284 8.47 -32.38 0.00
CA SER A 284 8.43 -33.83 0.36
C SER A 284 8.62 -34.09 1.85
N ARG A 285 9.52 -33.34 2.53
CA ARG A 285 9.79 -33.49 3.97
C ARG A 285 8.61 -32.99 4.82
N ALA A 286 8.11 -31.79 4.51
CA ALA A 286 6.97 -31.18 5.18
C ALA A 286 5.67 -31.98 4.90
N LEU A 287 5.50 -32.48 3.66
CA LEU A 287 4.35 -33.31 3.30
C LEU A 287 4.31 -34.59 4.17
N THR A 288 5.43 -35.27 4.32
CA THR A 288 5.53 -36.48 5.19
C THR A 288 5.20 -36.13 6.65
N ALA A 289 5.66 -34.99 7.17
CA ALA A 289 5.39 -34.57 8.54
C ALA A 289 3.91 -34.20 8.79
N LEU A 290 3.19 -33.74 7.76
CA LEU A 290 1.77 -33.37 7.86
C LEU A 290 0.81 -34.52 7.55
N GLN A 291 1.27 -35.60 6.89
CA GLN A 291 0.43 -36.76 6.59
C GLN A 291 -0.15 -37.39 7.87
N GLY A 292 -1.49 -37.57 7.90
CA GLY A 292 -2.22 -38.06 9.08
C GLY A 292 -2.46 -37.05 10.18
N HIS A 293 -1.89 -35.83 10.07
CA HIS A 293 -2.04 -34.73 11.04
C HIS A 293 -2.77 -33.52 10.48
N TYR A 294 -2.87 -33.41 9.16
CA TYR A 294 -3.61 -32.36 8.46
C TYR A 294 -4.64 -32.99 7.49
N PRO A 295 -5.82 -32.36 7.23
CA PRO A 295 -6.83 -32.93 6.34
C PRO A 295 -6.27 -33.28 4.97
N ALA A 296 -6.46 -34.52 4.54
CA ALA A 296 -5.86 -35.04 3.30
C ALA A 296 -6.36 -34.32 2.03
N ASP A 297 -7.60 -33.81 2.05
CA ASP A 297 -8.19 -33.03 0.96
C ASP A 297 -7.63 -31.60 0.84
N LEU A 298 -6.88 -31.14 1.84
CA LEU A 298 -6.25 -29.82 1.91
C LEU A 298 -4.72 -29.89 1.86
N LEU A 299 -4.13 -31.06 1.66
CA LEU A 299 -2.69 -31.26 1.65
C LEU A 299 -2.22 -31.82 0.30
N GLU A 300 -1.35 -31.08 -0.38
CA GLU A 300 -0.82 -31.43 -1.71
C GLU A 300 0.70 -31.24 -1.76
N ALA A 301 1.34 -31.93 -2.71
CA ALA A 301 2.76 -31.74 -2.98
C ALA A 301 3.02 -30.39 -3.64
N ALA A 302 4.00 -29.65 -3.12
CA ALA A 302 4.41 -28.38 -3.70
C ALA A 302 5.17 -28.59 -5.03
N THR A 303 4.98 -27.65 -5.94
CA THR A 303 5.87 -27.41 -7.06
C THR A 303 6.65 -26.12 -6.83
N GLU A 304 7.73 -25.90 -7.57
CA GLU A 304 8.54 -24.68 -7.43
C GLU A 304 7.72 -23.38 -7.58
N LYS A 305 6.72 -23.40 -8.45
CA LYS A 305 5.83 -22.27 -8.69
C LYS A 305 5.09 -21.83 -7.42
N HIS A 306 4.73 -22.76 -6.53
CA HIS A 306 3.98 -22.43 -5.32
C HIS A 306 4.76 -21.52 -4.36
N PHE A 307 6.09 -21.63 -4.33
CA PHE A 307 6.93 -20.86 -3.41
C PHE A 307 7.04 -19.36 -3.76
N GLY A 308 6.79 -18.99 -5.04
CA GLY A 308 6.77 -17.60 -5.49
C GLY A 308 5.37 -17.10 -5.88
N THR A 309 4.32 -17.70 -5.33
CA THR A 309 2.92 -17.36 -5.65
C THR A 309 2.29 -16.55 -4.53
N GLU A 310 1.80 -15.35 -4.86
CA GLU A 310 0.84 -14.61 -4.04
C GLU A 310 -0.53 -15.27 -4.23
N PHE A 311 -0.98 -16.05 -3.24
CA PHE A 311 -2.18 -16.87 -3.39
C PHE A 311 -3.49 -16.09 -3.33
N MET A 312 -3.54 -15.02 -2.55
CA MET A 312 -4.76 -14.21 -2.34
C MET A 312 -5.98 -15.05 -1.93
N ASP A 313 -5.74 -16.20 -1.29
CA ASP A 313 -6.74 -17.22 -0.98
C ASP A 313 -6.28 -18.00 0.28
N TYR A 314 -7.17 -18.85 0.82
CA TYR A 314 -6.84 -19.81 1.88
C TYR A 314 -5.93 -20.94 1.35
N LYS A 315 -4.77 -20.55 0.84
CA LYS A 315 -3.72 -21.41 0.28
C LYS A 315 -2.37 -20.92 0.75
N MET A 316 -1.44 -21.79 0.99
CA MET A 316 -0.04 -21.46 1.31
C MET A 316 0.90 -22.57 0.95
N ALA A 317 2.18 -22.24 0.79
CA ALA A 317 3.25 -23.22 0.62
C ALA A 317 3.98 -23.48 1.95
N VAL A 318 4.57 -24.67 2.08
CA VAL A 318 5.48 -25.03 3.18
C VAL A 318 6.75 -25.61 2.60
N LYS A 319 7.90 -25.05 2.98
CA LYS A 319 9.23 -25.44 2.55
C LYS A 319 10.09 -25.79 3.76
N THR A 320 10.76 -26.94 3.71
CA THR A 320 11.77 -27.32 4.70
C THR A 320 13.13 -26.77 4.30
N VAL A 321 13.85 -26.18 5.25
CA VAL A 321 15.20 -25.64 5.09
C VAL A 321 16.14 -26.20 6.16
N ASP A 322 17.42 -26.37 5.83
CA ASP A 322 18.39 -26.99 6.75
C ASP A 322 19.18 -25.95 7.56
N SER A 323 19.00 -24.66 7.29
CA SER A 323 19.64 -23.55 8.02
C SER A 323 18.93 -22.22 7.82
N LEU A 324 19.24 -21.22 8.65
CA LEU A 324 18.85 -19.83 8.45
C LEU A 324 19.37 -19.30 7.09
N ASP A 325 20.58 -19.65 6.69
CA ASP A 325 21.15 -19.19 5.42
C ASP A 325 20.37 -19.73 4.20
N GLU A 326 19.87 -20.96 4.27
CA GLU A 326 18.98 -21.52 3.25
C GLU A 326 17.62 -20.81 3.25
N ALA A 327 17.07 -20.45 4.41
CA ALA A 327 15.85 -19.65 4.50
C ALA A 327 16.03 -18.27 3.87
N LEU A 328 17.15 -17.59 4.15
CA LEU A 328 17.49 -16.31 3.54
C LEU A 328 17.63 -16.41 2.02
N ALA A 329 18.30 -17.46 1.52
CA ALA A 329 18.43 -17.71 0.08
C ALA A 329 17.08 -17.99 -0.60
N HIS A 330 16.19 -18.72 0.07
CA HIS A 330 14.84 -18.99 -0.41
C HIS A 330 14.02 -17.69 -0.50
N ILE A 331 14.01 -16.88 0.56
CA ILE A 331 13.32 -15.57 0.58
C ILE A 331 13.84 -14.64 -0.52
N ALA A 332 15.17 -14.59 -0.68
CA ALA A 332 15.79 -13.77 -1.74
C ALA A 332 15.38 -14.19 -3.15
N ARG A 333 15.09 -15.49 -3.36
CA ARG A 333 14.70 -16.05 -4.66
C ARG A 333 13.21 -15.89 -4.95
N PHE A 334 12.35 -16.10 -3.98
CA PHE A 334 10.91 -16.25 -4.16
C PHE A 334 10.09 -15.10 -3.56
N GLY A 335 10.66 -14.31 -2.64
CA GLY A 335 10.01 -13.18 -2.03
C GLY A 335 9.80 -12.01 -2.98
N SER A 336 8.80 -11.21 -2.70
CA SER A 336 8.50 -9.98 -3.44
C SER A 336 9.18 -8.73 -2.85
N GLY A 337 9.92 -8.87 -1.75
CA GLY A 337 10.48 -7.75 -0.99
C GLY A 337 9.44 -6.97 -0.17
N HIS A 338 8.27 -7.58 0.09
CA HIS A 338 7.17 -6.93 0.82
C HIS A 338 7.32 -7.08 2.33
N SER A 339 7.05 -8.25 2.87
CA SER A 339 7.04 -8.49 4.33
C SER A 339 7.52 -9.90 4.63
N GLU A 340 8.49 -10.00 5.53
CA GLU A 340 9.12 -11.27 5.89
C GLU A 340 9.22 -11.39 7.42
N CYS A 341 9.06 -12.59 7.96
CA CYS A 341 9.08 -12.84 9.40
C CYS A 341 10.01 -14.00 9.76
N ILE A 342 10.75 -13.87 10.88
CA ILE A 342 11.37 -14.98 11.58
C ILE A 342 10.66 -15.22 12.91
N ILE A 343 10.52 -16.49 13.29
CA ILE A 343 9.98 -16.94 14.57
C ILE A 343 11.11 -17.68 15.30
N THR A 344 11.70 -17.03 16.29
CA THR A 344 12.87 -17.55 17.03
C THR A 344 12.99 -16.92 18.41
N GLU A 345 13.49 -17.65 19.38
CA GLU A 345 13.89 -17.13 20.69
C GLU A 345 15.40 -16.79 20.73
N ASN A 346 16.14 -17.04 19.65
CA ASN A 346 17.55 -16.73 19.51
C ASN A 346 17.72 -15.29 18.99
N ALA A 347 18.27 -14.41 19.84
CA ALA A 347 18.46 -13.01 19.51
C ALA A 347 19.41 -12.77 18.31
N ASP A 348 20.49 -13.57 18.23
CA ASP A 348 21.49 -13.44 17.16
C ASP A 348 20.88 -13.86 15.81
N ALA A 349 20.06 -14.94 15.79
CA ALA A 349 19.34 -15.35 14.60
C ALA A 349 18.31 -14.28 14.16
N ALA A 350 17.58 -13.70 15.11
CA ALA A 350 16.64 -12.61 14.83
C ALA A 350 17.35 -11.39 14.25
N GLU A 351 18.46 -10.95 14.87
CA GLU A 351 19.24 -9.81 14.38
C GLU A 351 19.80 -10.06 12.97
N LYS A 352 20.39 -11.26 12.74
CA LYS A 352 20.90 -11.66 11.43
C LYS A 352 19.78 -11.63 10.36
N PHE A 353 18.60 -12.14 10.67
CA PHE A 353 17.45 -12.13 9.77
C PHE A 353 17.01 -10.69 9.45
N LEU A 354 16.84 -9.84 10.47
CA LEU A 354 16.46 -8.43 10.32
C LEU A 354 17.45 -7.63 9.45
N GLN A 355 18.74 -7.94 9.53
CA GLN A 355 19.79 -7.26 8.77
C GLN A 355 19.91 -7.76 7.32
N LEU A 356 19.75 -9.06 7.09
CA LEU A 356 20.08 -9.67 5.79
C LEU A 356 18.87 -9.83 4.86
N VAL A 357 17.65 -9.81 5.38
CA VAL A 357 16.45 -9.89 4.54
C VAL A 357 16.19 -8.55 3.86
N ASP A 358 16.18 -8.55 2.54
CA ASP A 358 15.93 -7.36 1.72
C ASP A 358 14.44 -7.22 1.40
N ALA A 359 13.65 -6.87 2.41
CA ALA A 359 12.22 -6.58 2.29
C ALA A 359 11.88 -5.21 2.86
N ALA A 360 10.70 -4.70 2.52
CA ALA A 360 10.21 -3.41 3.00
C ALA A 360 9.93 -3.46 4.51
N CYS A 361 9.38 -4.58 5.00
CA CYS A 361 9.12 -4.81 6.41
C CYS A 361 9.66 -6.17 6.83
N VAL A 362 10.49 -6.21 7.87
CA VAL A 362 11.10 -7.44 8.38
C VAL A 362 10.75 -7.57 9.87
N TYR A 363 10.22 -8.71 10.25
CA TYR A 363 9.67 -8.96 11.58
C TYR A 363 10.43 -10.07 12.32
N ALA A 364 10.59 -9.90 13.61
CA ALA A 364 10.94 -10.98 14.53
C ALA A 364 9.76 -11.22 15.48
N ASN A 365 9.23 -12.43 15.52
CA ASN A 365 8.14 -12.87 16.41
C ASN A 365 6.83 -12.05 16.29
N ALA A 366 6.53 -11.54 15.09
CA ALA A 366 5.27 -10.85 14.79
C ALA A 366 4.80 -11.18 13.37
N PRO A 367 3.48 -11.28 13.13
CA PRO A 367 2.94 -11.64 11.83
C PRO A 367 3.13 -10.52 10.79
N THR A 368 3.35 -10.90 9.54
CA THR A 368 3.43 -9.98 8.38
C THR A 368 2.18 -9.11 8.20
N SER A 369 1.04 -9.56 8.76
CA SER A 369 -0.23 -8.84 8.76
C SER A 369 -0.20 -7.46 9.44
N PHE A 370 0.86 -7.12 10.17
CA PHE A 370 1.08 -5.78 10.71
C PHE A 370 1.63 -4.78 9.69
N THR A 371 2.03 -5.20 8.50
CA THR A 371 2.44 -4.26 7.43
C THR A 371 1.22 -3.52 6.90
N ASP A 372 0.85 -2.45 7.58
CA ASP A 372 -0.36 -1.66 7.35
C ASP A 372 -0.13 -0.26 7.94
N GLY A 373 -0.53 0.79 7.23
CA GLY A 373 -0.29 2.17 7.66
C GLY A 373 -0.95 2.51 9.00
N ALA A 374 -2.16 1.99 9.26
CA ALA A 374 -2.83 2.22 10.54
C ALA A 374 -2.12 1.49 11.69
N GLN A 375 -1.64 0.25 11.44
CA GLN A 375 -0.90 -0.54 12.43
C GLN A 375 0.49 0.08 12.74
N PHE A 376 1.08 0.77 11.78
CA PHE A 376 2.34 1.50 11.96
C PHE A 376 2.17 2.88 12.58
N GLY A 377 0.92 3.27 12.93
CA GLY A 377 0.63 4.59 13.49
C GLY A 377 0.69 5.72 12.48
N LEU A 378 0.69 5.40 11.17
CA LEU A 378 0.74 6.39 10.09
C LEU A 378 -0.66 6.94 9.75
N GLY A 379 -1.70 6.35 10.31
CA GLY A 379 -3.09 6.79 10.21
C GLY A 379 -3.80 6.32 8.96
N ALA A 380 -3.23 6.49 7.79
CA ALA A 380 -3.75 6.03 6.51
C ALA A 380 -2.60 5.68 5.59
N GLU A 381 -2.86 4.94 4.51
CA GLU A 381 -1.85 4.61 3.51
C GLU A 381 -2.40 4.68 2.10
N ILE A 382 -1.56 5.12 1.16
CA ILE A 382 -1.87 5.06 -0.25
C ILE A 382 -1.44 3.72 -0.88
N GLY A 383 -0.67 2.93 -0.15
CA GLY A 383 -0.19 1.59 -0.52
C GLY A 383 1.13 1.24 0.13
N ILE A 384 1.62 0.04 -0.15
CA ILE A 384 2.88 -0.48 0.38
C ILE A 384 3.84 -0.65 -0.78
N SER A 385 4.96 0.08 -0.75
CA SER A 385 5.99 0.01 -1.78
C SER A 385 7.05 -1.03 -1.44
N THR A 386 7.41 -1.86 -2.42
CA THR A 386 8.50 -2.83 -2.31
C THR A 386 9.79 -2.34 -2.95
N GLN A 387 9.76 -1.20 -3.65
CA GLN A 387 10.95 -0.64 -4.30
C GLN A 387 11.88 0.07 -3.30
N LYS A 388 13.14 0.27 -3.70
CA LYS A 388 14.16 0.90 -2.84
C LYS A 388 14.25 2.40 -2.99
N LEU A 389 13.80 2.94 -4.10
CA LEU A 389 13.87 4.36 -4.45
C LEU A 389 12.46 4.92 -4.52
N HIS A 390 12.26 5.86 -3.87
CA HIS A 390 11.96 6.85 -2.95
C HIS A 390 11.33 6.24 -1.67
N ALA A 391 10.01 5.91 -1.69
CA ALA A 391 9.33 5.30 -0.56
C ALA A 391 9.49 3.76 -0.56
N ARG A 392 9.63 3.17 0.62
CA ARG A 392 9.67 1.72 0.84
C ARG A 392 8.84 1.37 2.07
N GLY A 393 7.96 0.39 1.96
CA GLY A 393 7.00 0.03 3.01
C GLY A 393 5.66 0.77 2.87
N PRO A 394 4.85 0.82 3.93
CA PRO A 394 3.59 1.58 3.94
C PRO A 394 3.83 3.05 3.63
N MET A 395 3.08 3.59 2.66
CA MET A 395 3.20 4.97 2.21
C MET A 395 2.05 5.80 2.75
N ALA A 396 2.37 6.72 3.64
CA ALA A 396 1.44 7.69 4.21
C ALA A 396 1.79 9.12 3.78
N LEU A 397 1.56 10.09 4.66
CA LEU A 397 1.76 11.51 4.35
C LEU A 397 3.23 11.86 4.06
N GLU A 398 4.18 11.27 4.79
CA GLU A 398 5.60 11.59 4.61
C GLU A 398 6.12 11.09 3.26
N GLU A 399 5.73 9.87 2.87
CA GLU A 399 6.18 9.20 1.65
C GLU A 399 5.63 9.84 0.38
N ILE A 400 4.53 10.60 0.46
CA ILE A 400 3.99 11.38 -0.67
C ILE A 400 4.42 12.86 -0.62
N THR A 401 5.53 13.15 0.08
CA THR A 401 6.23 14.43 0.06
C THR A 401 7.66 14.27 -0.45
N THR A 402 8.27 15.37 -0.84
CA THR A 402 9.70 15.44 -1.16
C THR A 402 10.34 16.54 -0.32
N TYR A 403 11.56 16.92 -0.65
CA TYR A 403 12.23 18.03 0.03
C TYR A 403 12.89 18.99 -0.95
N LYS A 404 13.10 20.22 -0.49
CA LYS A 404 13.99 21.19 -1.15
C LYS A 404 14.92 21.84 -0.14
N TRP A 405 15.98 22.45 -0.63
CA TRP A 405 16.91 23.18 0.19
C TRP A 405 16.54 24.65 0.26
N PHE A 406 16.40 25.17 1.45
CA PHE A 406 16.34 26.59 1.74
C PHE A 406 17.75 27.03 2.12
N VAL A 407 18.32 27.94 1.36
CA VAL A 407 19.67 28.46 1.57
C VAL A 407 19.56 29.97 1.82
N GLN A 408 19.91 30.38 3.03
CA GLN A 408 19.92 31.78 3.41
C GLN A 408 21.38 32.25 3.56
N GLY A 409 21.68 33.36 2.96
CA GLY A 409 22.99 34.00 3.02
C GLY A 409 22.86 35.50 3.29
N ASP A 410 24.02 36.14 3.48
CA ASP A 410 24.19 37.59 3.65
C ASP A 410 25.28 38.09 2.69
N GLY A 411 25.13 37.81 1.40
CA GLY A 411 26.05 38.26 0.34
C GLY A 411 27.30 37.40 0.11
N GLN A 412 27.37 36.20 0.71
CA GLN A 412 28.50 35.27 0.47
C GLN A 412 28.60 34.88 -1.01
N VAL A 413 29.81 34.90 -1.55
CA VAL A 413 30.13 34.45 -2.91
C VAL A 413 31.02 33.23 -2.88
N ARG A 414 30.86 32.34 -3.85
CA ARG A 414 31.76 31.20 -4.00
C ARG A 414 33.11 31.68 -4.50
N PRO A 415 34.22 31.39 -3.82
CA PRO A 415 35.57 31.74 -4.33
C PRO A 415 35.80 31.06 -5.68
N LYS A 416 36.61 31.73 -6.51
CA LYS A 416 37.04 31.24 -7.85
C LYS A 416 37.94 30.01 -7.69
#